data_dbc55813c24de95701c375ed4f714c05
#
_entry.id   dbc55813c24de95701c375ed4f714c05
#
_cell.length_a   1.000
_cell.length_b   1.000
_cell.length_c   1.000
_cell.angle_alpha   90.00
_cell.angle_beta   90.00
_cell.angle_gamma   90.00
#
_symmetry.space_group_name_H-M   'P 1'
#
loop_
_entity.id
_entity.type
_entity.pdbx_description
1 polymer ?
#
loop_
_entity_poly.entity_id
_entity_poly.type
_entity_poly.pdbx_seq_one_letter_code
_entity_poly.pdbx_strand_id
1 'polypeptide(L)'
;MPEDKKTAALNPSAPTDGGQLSNLYKNSIAENPVQDNPYPEKTDMETEEFFRQLQDPNFLQTVSMTQLFDSVYPGKPAIIEDFLYTGVYLFAGAPKVGKSFFMGQLAYHVSKGLPLDGRKVHQGAVLYLALEDTYHRLQSRLYRMFGTEVTPELHFAVCAKLLGEGLEEQVAGFLSCHENTRLVIVDTLQKIRRMERENCSYALDYAVMGRLKTLADQNKICVLVVHHTRKEESAGGQRFARISGTNGLFGAADGAFLMEKDPQQTQG
;
A
#
# COMPACT_ATOMS: atom_id res chain seq x y z
N MET A 1 52.30 -7.59 -36.83
CA MET A 1 51.64 -8.62 -37.66
C MET A 1 50.32 -9.00 -37.06
N PRO A 2 49.33 -9.03 -37.86
CA PRO A 2 47.93 -8.89 -37.50
C PRO A 2 47.20 -10.23 -37.61
N GLU A 3 45.89 -10.18 -37.32
CA GLU A 3 44.83 -11.10 -37.77
C GLU A 3 43.91 -11.44 -36.58
N ASP A 4 42.60 -11.47 -36.59
CA ASP A 4 41.65 -11.24 -37.64
C ASP A 4 40.26 -10.90 -37.05
N LYS A 5 39.54 -10.06 -37.78
CA LYS A 5 38.17 -9.72 -37.54
C LYS A 5 37.28 -10.89 -37.96
N LYS A 6 36.22 -11.19 -37.18
CA LYS A 6 34.98 -11.77 -37.74
C LYS A 6 33.75 -11.06 -37.18
N THR A 7 33.26 -10.19 -38.01
CA THR A 7 31.91 -9.63 -38.03
C THR A 7 30.92 -10.75 -38.35
N ALA A 8 29.89 -10.92 -37.56
CA ALA A 8 28.72 -11.70 -37.92
C ALA A 8 27.49 -10.79 -37.94
N ALA A 9 26.87 -10.75 -39.10
CA ALA A 9 25.78 -9.90 -39.49
C ALA A 9 24.47 -10.25 -38.77
N LEU A 10 23.75 -9.21 -38.40
CA LEU A 10 22.34 -9.23 -38.02
C LEU A 10 21.46 -9.53 -39.26
N ASN A 11 20.53 -10.44 -39.12
CA ASN A 11 19.42 -10.61 -40.05
C ASN A 11 18.11 -10.35 -39.30
N PRO A 12 17.24 -9.44 -39.75
CA PRO A 12 15.99 -9.12 -39.13
C PRO A 12 14.85 -9.91 -39.80
N SER A 13 14.14 -10.72 -39.07
CA SER A 13 12.80 -11.14 -39.45
C SER A 13 11.96 -11.39 -38.18
N ALA A 14 11.13 -10.43 -37.84
CA ALA A 14 10.05 -10.62 -36.90
C ALA A 14 8.90 -11.34 -37.60
N PRO A 15 8.26 -12.33 -36.99
CA PRO A 15 6.91 -12.72 -37.30
C PRO A 15 5.93 -11.98 -36.39
N THR A 16 5.06 -11.23 -37.00
CA THR A 16 3.79 -10.78 -36.44
C THR A 16 2.90 -11.99 -36.23
N ASP A 17 2.65 -12.34 -34.98
CA ASP A 17 1.57 -13.25 -34.65
C ASP A 17 0.81 -12.80 -33.42
N GLY A 18 -0.38 -12.23 -33.63
CA GLY A 18 -1.31 -11.70 -32.63
C GLY A 18 -2.13 -12.78 -31.91
N GLY A 19 -1.65 -14.04 -31.93
CA GLY A 19 -2.41 -15.20 -31.41
C GLY A 19 -1.96 -15.75 -30.07
N GLN A 20 -0.84 -15.28 -29.49
CA GLN A 20 -0.29 -15.93 -28.29
C GLN A 20 -0.60 -15.26 -26.95
N LEU A 21 -1.15 -14.05 -26.92
CA LEU A 21 -1.52 -13.39 -25.68
C LEU A 21 -2.82 -13.92 -25.04
N SER A 22 -3.70 -14.56 -25.81
CA SER A 22 -4.93 -15.15 -25.28
C SER A 22 -4.74 -16.48 -24.53
N ASN A 23 -3.63 -17.18 -24.76
CA ASN A 23 -3.37 -18.48 -24.13
C ASN A 23 -2.58 -18.40 -22.81
N LEU A 24 -1.92 -17.29 -22.52
CA LEU A 24 -1.23 -17.10 -21.24
C LEU A 24 -2.18 -16.81 -20.08
N TYR A 25 -3.38 -16.29 -20.37
CA TYR A 25 -4.42 -16.06 -19.35
C TYR A 25 -5.26 -17.31 -19.03
N LYS A 26 -5.24 -18.33 -19.89
CA LYS A 26 -6.02 -19.56 -19.67
C LYS A 26 -5.31 -20.63 -18.83
N ASN A 27 -4.00 -20.56 -18.66
CA ASN A 27 -3.23 -21.59 -17.95
C ASN A 27 -2.84 -21.25 -16.51
N SER A 28 -3.25 -20.11 -15.96
CA SER A 28 -3.02 -19.75 -14.56
C SER A 28 -4.23 -19.95 -13.62
N ILE A 29 -5.30 -20.57 -14.13
CA ILE A 29 -6.50 -20.90 -13.34
C ILE A 29 -6.64 -22.42 -13.25
N ALA A 30 -5.60 -23.13 -12.86
CA ALA A 30 -5.68 -24.53 -12.51
C ALA A 30 -5.09 -24.76 -11.12
N GLU A 31 -5.99 -25.20 -10.22
CA GLU A 31 -5.72 -25.88 -8.96
C GLU A 31 -5.30 -25.03 -7.74
N ASN A 32 -6.26 -24.25 -7.22
CA ASN A 32 -6.38 -24.06 -5.78
C ASN A 32 -7.77 -24.55 -5.33
N PRO A 33 -7.90 -25.26 -4.19
CA PRO A 33 -9.19 -25.73 -3.72
C PRO A 33 -10.08 -24.53 -3.43
N VAL A 34 -11.25 -24.55 -4.03
CA VAL A 34 -12.33 -23.58 -3.92
C VAL A 34 -12.65 -23.35 -2.46
N GLN A 35 -12.21 -22.22 -1.90
CA GLN A 35 -12.87 -21.61 -0.76
C GLN A 35 -14.05 -20.82 -1.33
N ASP A 36 -15.23 -21.07 -0.80
CA ASP A 36 -16.53 -20.56 -1.18
C ASP A 36 -16.47 -19.16 -1.80
N ASN A 37 -16.62 -19.07 -3.11
CA ASN A 37 -16.87 -17.83 -3.82
C ASN A 37 -18.30 -17.37 -3.45
N PRO A 38 -18.49 -16.24 -2.74
CA PRO A 38 -19.82 -15.81 -2.33
C PRO A 38 -20.66 -15.28 -3.49
N TYR A 39 -20.11 -15.25 -4.70
CA TYR A 39 -20.86 -14.92 -5.91
C TYR A 39 -21.33 -16.22 -6.58
N PRO A 40 -22.62 -16.34 -6.93
CA PRO A 40 -23.10 -17.46 -7.74
C PRO A 40 -22.24 -17.52 -9.02
N GLU A 41 -21.80 -18.73 -9.38
CA GLU A 41 -21.11 -18.94 -10.66
C GLU A 41 -22.04 -18.45 -11.79
N LYS A 42 -21.68 -17.29 -12.36
CA LYS A 42 -22.37 -16.77 -13.54
C LYS A 42 -22.03 -17.72 -14.70
N THR A 43 -23.02 -18.10 -15.47
CA THR A 43 -22.79 -18.84 -16.70
C THR A 43 -21.91 -18.02 -17.65
N ASP A 44 -21.15 -18.66 -18.54
CA ASP A 44 -20.29 -17.96 -19.50
C ASP A 44 -21.08 -16.90 -20.30
N MET A 45 -22.34 -17.17 -20.63
CA MET A 45 -23.24 -16.22 -21.30
C MET A 45 -23.58 -15.00 -20.45
N GLU A 46 -23.84 -15.15 -19.16
CA GLU A 46 -24.13 -14.02 -18.24
C GLU A 46 -22.87 -13.16 -18.04
N THR A 47 -21.72 -13.78 -18.07
CA THR A 47 -20.43 -13.10 -17.96
C THR A 47 -20.14 -12.29 -19.24
N GLU A 48 -20.35 -12.84 -20.42
CA GLU A 48 -20.18 -12.13 -21.70
C GLU A 48 -21.19 -10.97 -21.86
N GLU A 49 -22.44 -11.15 -21.47
CA GLU A 49 -23.45 -10.11 -21.50
C GLU A 49 -23.12 -8.99 -20.52
N PHE A 50 -22.64 -9.32 -19.33
CA PHE A 50 -22.16 -8.35 -18.34
C PHE A 50 -20.99 -7.52 -18.86
N PHE A 51 -19.97 -8.14 -19.49
CA PHE A 51 -18.86 -7.40 -20.10
C PHE A 51 -19.31 -6.52 -21.26
N ARG A 52 -20.31 -6.94 -22.04
CA ARG A 52 -20.89 -6.12 -23.10
C ARG A 52 -21.61 -4.90 -22.53
N GLN A 53 -22.37 -5.07 -21.45
CA GLN A 53 -23.05 -3.97 -20.77
C GLN A 53 -22.04 -2.95 -20.18
N LEU A 54 -20.91 -3.41 -19.62
CA LEU A 54 -19.86 -2.52 -19.11
C LEU A 54 -19.20 -1.65 -20.20
N GLN A 55 -19.30 -2.04 -21.49
CA GLN A 55 -18.79 -1.24 -22.60
C GLN A 55 -19.79 -0.17 -23.07
N ASP A 56 -21.05 -0.23 -22.64
CA ASP A 56 -22.04 0.83 -22.93
C ASP A 56 -21.77 2.04 -22.02
N PRO A 57 -21.43 3.23 -22.56
CA PRO A 57 -21.16 4.42 -21.77
C PRO A 57 -22.37 4.92 -20.97
N ASN A 58 -23.58 4.43 -21.27
CA ASN A 58 -24.80 4.78 -20.55
C ASN A 58 -25.19 3.73 -19.49
N PHE A 59 -24.45 2.62 -19.40
CA PHE A 59 -24.75 1.58 -18.43
C PHE A 59 -24.22 1.95 -17.04
N LEU A 60 -25.12 2.04 -16.06
CA LEU A 60 -24.79 2.18 -14.65
C LEU A 60 -25.12 0.88 -13.92
N GLN A 61 -24.10 0.18 -13.45
CA GLN A 61 -24.30 -1.02 -12.64
C GLN A 61 -24.92 -0.65 -11.30
N THR A 62 -26.11 -1.15 -11.03
CA THR A 62 -26.84 -0.92 -9.79
C THR A 62 -27.26 -2.24 -9.17
N VAL A 63 -27.38 -2.26 -7.86
CA VAL A 63 -28.02 -3.34 -7.09
C VAL A 63 -29.18 -2.75 -6.29
N SER A 64 -30.28 -3.49 -6.20
CA SER A 64 -31.40 -3.08 -5.35
C SER A 64 -31.05 -3.27 -3.87
N MET A 65 -31.76 -2.59 -2.99
CA MET A 65 -31.59 -2.77 -1.54
C MET A 65 -31.83 -4.22 -1.12
N THR A 66 -32.79 -4.90 -1.71
CA THR A 66 -33.06 -6.32 -1.45
C THR A 66 -31.85 -7.18 -1.82
N GLN A 67 -31.34 -7.01 -3.05
CA GLN A 67 -30.13 -7.73 -3.48
C GLN A 67 -28.91 -7.45 -2.58
N LEU A 68 -28.78 -6.19 -2.11
CA LEU A 68 -27.69 -5.80 -1.21
C LEU A 68 -27.80 -6.53 0.15
N PHE A 69 -29.01 -6.68 0.69
CA PHE A 69 -29.25 -7.37 1.96
C PHE A 69 -29.14 -8.90 1.84
N ASP A 70 -29.50 -9.46 0.69
CA ASP A 70 -29.43 -10.90 0.43
C ASP A 70 -27.99 -11.35 0.08
N SER A 71 -27.10 -10.40 -0.21
CA SER A 71 -25.71 -10.68 -0.58
C SER A 71 -24.80 -10.60 0.64
N VAL A 72 -23.81 -11.54 0.72
CA VAL A 72 -22.77 -11.50 1.74
C VAL A 72 -21.59 -10.71 1.20
N TYR A 73 -21.32 -9.56 1.79
CA TYR A 73 -20.13 -8.76 1.49
C TYR A 73 -19.07 -9.01 2.57
N PRO A 74 -17.93 -9.62 2.24
CA PRO A 74 -16.88 -9.83 3.21
C PRO A 74 -16.34 -8.48 3.69
N GLY A 75 -16.12 -8.36 5.01
CA GLY A 75 -15.47 -7.18 5.58
C GLY A 75 -14.03 -7.04 5.08
N LYS A 76 -13.42 -5.87 5.29
CA LYS A 76 -12.00 -5.67 4.97
C LYS A 76 -11.14 -6.64 5.77
N PRO A 77 -10.20 -7.37 5.13
CA PRO A 77 -9.27 -8.24 5.85
C PRO A 77 -8.47 -7.46 6.88
N ALA A 78 -8.37 -8.00 8.10
CA ALA A 78 -7.55 -7.41 9.15
C ALA A 78 -6.07 -7.70 8.91
N ILE A 79 -5.21 -6.72 9.16
CA ILE A 79 -3.77 -6.89 9.35
C ILE A 79 -3.48 -7.11 10.83
N ILE A 80 -4.17 -6.31 11.66
CA ILE A 80 -4.19 -6.43 13.12
C ILE A 80 -5.63 -6.32 13.55
N GLU A 81 -6.16 -7.34 14.22
CA GLU A 81 -7.55 -7.38 14.65
C GLU A 81 -7.90 -6.15 15.50
N ASP A 82 -9.07 -5.60 15.27
CA ASP A 82 -9.62 -4.42 15.95
C ASP A 82 -8.72 -3.18 15.91
N PHE A 83 -7.76 -3.11 14.95
CA PHE A 83 -6.84 -1.98 14.86
C PHE A 83 -6.51 -1.56 13.44
N LEU A 84 -6.06 -2.47 12.56
CA LEU A 84 -5.57 -2.14 11.23
C LEU A 84 -6.07 -3.14 10.19
N TYR A 85 -6.69 -2.62 9.14
CA TYR A 85 -7.27 -3.41 8.05
C TYR A 85 -6.61 -3.07 6.71
N THR A 86 -6.96 -3.79 5.66
CA THR A 86 -6.58 -3.41 4.29
C THR A 86 -7.17 -2.05 3.93
N GLY A 87 -6.44 -1.28 3.11
CA GLY A 87 -6.80 0.09 2.73
C GLY A 87 -5.67 1.08 2.99
N VAL A 88 -5.93 2.38 2.91
CA VAL A 88 -4.93 3.42 3.13
C VAL A 88 -5.18 4.16 4.43
N TYR A 89 -4.15 4.28 5.26
CA TYR A 89 -4.20 4.94 6.56
C TYR A 89 -3.13 6.01 6.68
N LEU A 90 -3.48 7.12 7.34
CA LEU A 90 -2.54 8.19 7.67
C LEU A 90 -2.05 8.01 9.11
N PHE A 91 -0.72 8.03 9.32
CA PHE A 91 -0.10 8.04 10.64
C PHE A 91 0.63 9.35 10.88
N ALA A 92 0.03 10.23 11.67
CA ALA A 92 0.51 11.58 11.87
C ALA A 92 1.10 11.79 13.27
N GLY A 93 1.97 12.78 13.39
CA GLY A 93 2.52 13.20 14.68
C GLY A 93 3.67 14.19 14.53
N ALA A 94 3.99 14.88 15.62
CA ALA A 94 5.07 15.86 15.66
C ALA A 94 6.43 15.23 15.27
N PRO A 95 7.38 16.01 14.74
CA PRO A 95 8.75 15.54 14.57
C PRO A 95 9.33 15.01 15.89
N LYS A 96 10.09 13.90 15.81
CA LYS A 96 10.78 13.28 16.97
C LYS A 96 9.85 12.72 18.06
N VAL A 97 8.56 12.52 17.78
CA VAL A 97 7.62 11.91 18.75
C VAL A 97 7.78 10.38 18.88
N GLY A 98 8.51 9.74 17.97
CA GLY A 98 8.73 8.29 18.01
C GLY A 98 8.06 7.52 16.84
N LYS A 99 7.47 8.20 15.84
CA LYS A 99 6.76 7.57 14.73
C LYS A 99 7.53 6.43 14.08
N SER A 100 8.78 6.67 13.65
CA SER A 100 9.58 5.64 12.95
C SER A 100 9.98 4.46 13.85
N PHE A 101 10.02 4.63 15.18
CA PHE A 101 10.18 3.52 16.13
C PHE A 101 8.91 2.67 16.16
N PHE A 102 7.75 3.30 16.27
CA PHE A 102 6.47 2.59 16.26
C PHE A 102 6.23 1.89 14.91
N MET A 103 6.57 2.53 13.79
CA MET A 103 6.50 1.90 12.46
C MET A 103 7.41 0.68 12.37
N GLY A 104 8.63 0.74 12.91
CA GLY A 104 9.55 -0.40 12.98
C GLY A 104 8.98 -1.54 13.81
N GLN A 105 8.38 -1.25 14.96
CA GLN A 105 7.73 -2.23 15.82
C GLN A 105 6.52 -2.89 15.13
N LEU A 106 5.63 -2.07 14.55
CA LEU A 106 4.48 -2.54 13.79
C LEU A 106 4.91 -3.47 12.65
N ALA A 107 5.88 -3.04 11.84
CA ALA A 107 6.43 -3.80 10.73
C ALA A 107 7.00 -5.16 11.18
N TYR A 108 7.75 -5.16 12.27
CA TYR A 108 8.33 -6.37 12.84
C TYR A 108 7.24 -7.35 13.33
N HIS A 109 6.23 -6.85 14.05
CA HIS A 109 5.13 -7.70 14.53
C HIS A 109 4.33 -8.31 13.38
N VAL A 110 4.04 -7.54 12.32
CA VAL A 110 3.33 -8.04 11.14
C VAL A 110 4.17 -9.08 10.41
N SER A 111 5.47 -8.84 10.22
CA SER A 111 6.35 -9.77 9.51
C SER A 111 6.56 -11.10 10.24
N LYS A 112 6.45 -11.12 11.56
CA LYS A 112 6.59 -12.34 12.40
C LYS A 112 5.25 -12.94 12.86
N GLY A 113 4.12 -12.25 12.67
CA GLY A 113 2.84 -12.67 13.20
C GLY A 113 2.76 -12.59 14.74
N LEU A 114 3.56 -11.74 15.36
CA LEU A 114 3.57 -11.57 16.80
C LEU A 114 2.43 -10.66 17.25
N PRO A 115 1.73 -10.97 18.35
CA PRO A 115 0.68 -10.10 18.87
C PRO A 115 1.20 -8.68 19.13
N LEU A 116 0.41 -7.66 18.80
CA LEU A 116 0.69 -6.27 19.09
C LEU A 116 -0.34 -5.73 20.09
N ASP A 117 0.10 -5.33 21.28
CA ASP A 117 -0.78 -4.84 22.35
C ASP A 117 -1.96 -5.81 22.64
N GLY A 118 -1.65 -7.11 22.71
CA GLY A 118 -2.62 -8.18 22.94
C GLY A 118 -3.52 -8.53 21.75
N ARG A 119 -3.45 -7.78 20.63
CA ARG A 119 -4.25 -8.04 19.44
C ARG A 119 -3.58 -9.08 18.55
N LYS A 120 -4.38 -9.93 17.93
CA LYS A 120 -3.91 -10.89 16.95
C LYS A 120 -3.43 -10.16 15.69
N VAL A 121 -2.26 -10.60 15.19
CA VAL A 121 -1.63 -10.07 13.98
C VAL A 121 -1.63 -11.15 12.91
N HIS A 122 -2.06 -10.79 11.71
CA HIS A 122 -1.99 -11.66 10.53
C HIS A 122 -0.62 -11.51 9.87
N GLN A 123 0.18 -12.56 9.95
CA GLN A 123 1.53 -12.59 9.41
C GLN A 123 1.55 -12.37 7.89
N GLY A 124 2.56 -11.63 7.41
CA GLY A 124 2.85 -11.46 6.00
C GLY A 124 4.06 -10.57 5.77
N ALA A 125 4.51 -10.51 4.53
CA ALA A 125 5.62 -9.65 4.15
C ALA A 125 5.26 -8.17 4.34
N VAL A 126 6.28 -7.39 4.70
CA VAL A 126 6.18 -5.95 4.92
C VAL A 126 7.22 -5.23 4.07
N LEU A 127 6.79 -4.26 3.29
CA LEU A 127 7.66 -3.30 2.61
C LEU A 127 7.67 -1.99 3.41
N TYR A 128 8.86 -1.60 3.92
CA TYR A 128 9.02 -0.33 4.62
C TYR A 128 9.89 0.63 3.78
N LEU A 129 9.25 1.62 3.17
CA LEU A 129 9.91 2.71 2.46
C LEU A 129 10.36 3.77 3.49
N ALA A 130 11.58 3.62 4.00
CA ALA A 130 12.19 4.49 5.02
C ALA A 130 12.97 5.64 4.35
N LEU A 131 12.26 6.54 3.67
CA LEU A 131 12.81 7.50 2.71
C LEU A 131 13.52 8.72 3.35
N GLU A 132 13.47 8.83 4.68
CA GLU A 132 14.24 9.83 5.44
C GLU A 132 15.42 9.20 6.18
N ASP A 133 15.70 7.92 5.93
CA ASP A 133 16.70 7.18 6.66
C ASP A 133 17.86 6.69 5.76
N THR A 134 18.85 6.12 6.37
CA THR A 134 19.94 5.37 5.72
C THR A 134 19.96 3.94 6.25
N TYR A 135 20.49 2.99 5.48
CA TYR A 135 20.61 1.60 5.93
C TYR A 135 21.38 1.47 7.24
N HIS A 136 22.44 2.27 7.45
CA HIS A 136 23.19 2.29 8.71
C HIS A 136 22.32 2.72 9.92
N ARG A 137 21.51 3.77 9.76
CA ARG A 137 20.60 4.24 10.83
C ARG A 137 19.48 3.23 11.09
N LEU A 138 18.93 2.64 10.04
CA LEU A 138 17.93 1.56 10.15
C LEU A 138 18.52 0.37 10.92
N GLN A 139 19.69 -0.13 10.50
CA GLN A 139 20.37 -1.25 11.16
C GLN A 139 20.59 -0.96 12.65
N SER A 140 21.14 0.21 13.00
CA SER A 140 21.40 0.61 14.39
C SER A 140 20.12 0.71 15.20
N ARG A 141 19.01 1.19 14.60
CA ARG A 141 17.69 1.27 15.25
C ARG A 141 17.12 -0.12 15.49
N LEU A 142 17.07 -0.97 14.45
CA LEU A 142 16.52 -2.31 14.52
C LEU A 142 17.27 -3.18 15.51
N TYR A 143 18.61 -3.10 15.51
CA TYR A 143 19.44 -3.81 16.49
C TYR A 143 19.14 -3.38 17.93
N ARG A 144 18.91 -2.08 18.16
CA ARG A 144 18.51 -1.56 19.48
C ARG A 144 17.13 -2.03 19.90
N MET A 145 16.20 -2.19 18.95
CA MET A 145 14.81 -2.58 19.23
C MET A 145 14.67 -4.08 19.42
N PHE A 146 15.34 -4.89 18.61
CA PHE A 146 15.10 -6.33 18.47
C PHE A 146 16.35 -7.19 18.70
N GLY A 147 17.50 -6.57 18.98
CA GLY A 147 18.75 -7.31 19.14
C GLY A 147 19.15 -8.04 17.86
N THR A 148 19.42 -9.33 17.98
CA THR A 148 19.80 -10.22 16.86
C THR A 148 18.62 -10.95 16.23
N GLU A 149 17.40 -10.70 16.69
CA GLU A 149 16.22 -11.34 16.13
C GLU A 149 15.85 -10.75 14.78
N VAL A 150 15.86 -11.57 13.76
CA VAL A 150 15.60 -11.19 12.37
C VAL A 150 14.37 -11.87 11.81
N THR A 151 13.85 -11.34 10.72
CA THR A 151 12.79 -11.92 9.90
C THR A 151 13.08 -11.68 8.42
N PRO A 152 12.91 -12.68 7.55
CA PRO A 152 13.06 -12.51 6.10
C PRO A 152 11.91 -11.74 5.48
N GLU A 153 10.78 -11.63 6.18
CA GLU A 153 9.54 -11.01 5.68
C GLU A 153 9.48 -9.49 5.87
N LEU A 154 10.54 -8.85 6.39
CA LEU A 154 10.60 -7.39 6.58
C LEU A 154 11.66 -6.78 5.67
N HIS A 155 11.20 -6.04 4.67
CA HIS A 155 12.02 -5.46 3.62
C HIS A 155 12.07 -3.94 3.74
N PHE A 156 13.26 -3.35 3.50
CA PHE A 156 13.47 -1.91 3.58
C PHE A 156 13.98 -1.32 2.27
N ALA A 157 13.44 -0.14 1.92
CA ALA A 157 14.01 0.70 0.88
C ALA A 157 14.22 2.12 1.42
N VAL A 158 15.39 2.72 1.15
CA VAL A 158 15.73 4.09 1.57
C VAL A 158 15.58 5.10 0.43
N CYS A 159 15.21 4.64 -0.75
CA CYS A 159 14.88 5.46 -1.91
C CYS A 159 13.75 4.81 -2.69
N ALA A 160 12.92 5.66 -3.31
CA ALA A 160 11.85 5.24 -4.19
C ALA A 160 11.59 6.35 -5.21
N LYS A 161 10.88 6.02 -6.29
CA LYS A 161 10.36 7.01 -7.24
C LYS A 161 9.21 7.80 -6.62
N LEU A 162 8.81 8.89 -7.28
CA LEU A 162 7.65 9.65 -6.86
C LEU A 162 6.35 8.95 -7.29
N LEU A 163 5.29 9.22 -6.58
CA LEU A 163 3.95 8.76 -6.92
C LEU A 163 3.52 9.34 -8.28
N GLY A 164 3.06 8.50 -9.18
CA GLY A 164 2.78 8.83 -10.57
C GLY A 164 4.01 8.96 -11.47
N GLU A 165 5.20 8.69 -10.97
CA GLU A 165 6.46 8.70 -11.73
C GLU A 165 7.20 7.34 -11.58
N GLY A 166 6.49 6.28 -11.20
CA GLY A 166 6.98 4.91 -11.12
C GLY A 166 7.04 4.29 -9.74
N LEU A 167 6.52 4.94 -8.68
CA LEU A 167 6.42 4.33 -7.35
C LEU A 167 5.45 3.15 -7.37
N GLU A 168 4.31 3.33 -8.03
CA GLU A 168 3.27 2.30 -8.12
C GLU A 168 3.83 1.03 -8.78
N GLU A 169 4.61 1.19 -9.86
CA GLU A 169 5.26 0.08 -10.56
C GLU A 169 6.35 -0.58 -9.70
N GLN A 170 7.09 0.20 -8.90
CA GLN A 170 8.08 -0.35 -7.97
C GLN A 170 7.41 -1.19 -6.88
N VAL A 171 6.29 -0.70 -6.32
CA VAL A 171 5.53 -1.45 -5.31
C VAL A 171 4.88 -2.68 -5.95
N ALA A 172 4.27 -2.56 -7.13
CA ALA A 172 3.69 -3.71 -7.85
C ALA A 172 4.74 -4.79 -8.14
N GLY A 173 5.95 -4.39 -8.56
CA GLY A 173 7.07 -5.32 -8.75
C GLY A 173 7.49 -6.02 -7.46
N PHE A 174 7.47 -5.33 -6.32
CA PHE A 174 7.72 -5.97 -5.02
C PHE A 174 6.62 -6.96 -4.67
N LEU A 175 5.34 -6.59 -4.84
CA LEU A 175 4.19 -7.42 -4.53
C LEU A 175 4.16 -8.70 -5.38
N SER A 176 4.57 -8.63 -6.65
CA SER A 176 4.65 -9.81 -7.51
C SER A 176 5.71 -10.84 -7.08
N CYS A 177 6.73 -10.37 -6.35
CA CYS A 177 7.77 -11.25 -5.77
C CYS A 177 7.43 -11.71 -4.34
N HIS A 178 6.46 -11.07 -3.68
CA HIS A 178 6.09 -11.31 -2.29
C HIS A 178 4.57 -11.31 -2.16
N GLU A 179 3.92 -12.35 -2.68
CA GLU A 179 2.45 -12.48 -2.76
C GLU A 179 1.74 -12.44 -1.41
N ASN A 180 2.46 -12.82 -0.34
CA ASN A 180 1.98 -12.76 1.04
C ASN A 180 2.08 -11.36 1.68
N THR A 181 2.38 -10.30 0.91
CA THR A 181 2.52 -8.95 1.47
C THR A 181 1.21 -8.47 2.10
N ARG A 182 1.30 -7.95 3.33
CA ARG A 182 0.18 -7.42 4.09
C ARG A 182 0.25 -5.91 4.29
N LEU A 183 1.47 -5.37 4.38
CA LEU A 183 1.68 -4.00 4.80
C LEU A 183 2.76 -3.31 3.97
N VAL A 184 2.45 -2.11 3.48
CA VAL A 184 3.42 -1.17 2.91
C VAL A 184 3.44 0.07 3.80
N ILE A 185 4.61 0.43 4.33
CA ILE A 185 4.79 1.65 5.13
C ILE A 185 5.54 2.67 4.29
N VAL A 186 5.03 3.89 4.21
CA VAL A 186 5.66 5.02 3.53
C VAL A 186 6.08 6.07 4.57
N ASP A 187 7.37 6.18 4.85
CA ASP A 187 7.93 7.11 5.83
C ASP A 187 8.93 8.06 5.14
N THR A 188 8.51 9.23 4.64
CA THR A 188 7.24 9.92 4.84
C THR A 188 6.55 10.27 3.51
N LEU A 189 5.26 10.67 3.60
CA LEU A 189 4.47 11.16 2.46
C LEU A 189 5.21 12.22 1.63
N GLN A 190 5.92 13.13 2.28
CA GLN A 190 6.64 14.22 1.60
C GLN A 190 7.69 13.73 0.61
N LYS A 191 8.24 12.53 0.80
CA LYS A 191 9.29 11.96 -0.04
C LYS A 191 8.79 11.31 -1.32
N ILE A 192 7.51 11.00 -1.39
CA ILE A 192 6.91 10.33 -2.55
C ILE A 192 6.05 11.27 -3.39
N ARG A 193 5.82 12.51 -2.97
CA ARG A 193 5.04 13.49 -3.72
C ARG A 193 5.92 14.52 -4.41
N ARG A 194 5.50 15.01 -5.56
CA ARG A 194 6.15 16.13 -6.24
C ARG A 194 6.01 17.39 -5.38
N MET A 195 7.12 18.09 -5.14
CA MET A 195 7.09 19.39 -4.48
C MET A 195 6.73 20.47 -5.53
N GLU A 196 5.47 20.86 -5.57
CA GLU A 196 5.05 22.05 -6.30
C GLU A 196 5.26 23.29 -5.42
N ARG A 197 5.85 24.34 -5.99
CA ARG A 197 6.34 25.51 -5.25
C ARG A 197 5.25 26.37 -4.61
N GLU A 198 4.00 26.25 -5.01
CA GLU A 198 2.90 27.07 -4.45
C GLU A 198 1.62 26.21 -4.39
N ASN A 199 1.04 26.18 -3.18
CA ASN A 199 -0.23 25.60 -2.80
C ASN A 199 -0.29 24.06 -2.75
N CYS A 200 -0.08 23.52 -1.54
CA CYS A 200 -0.69 22.25 -1.16
C CYS A 200 -2.22 22.41 -1.29
N SER A 201 -2.76 22.15 -2.47
CA SER A 201 -4.20 22.24 -2.67
C SER A 201 -4.87 20.97 -2.17
N TYR A 202 -6.09 21.12 -1.65
CA TYR A 202 -6.96 20.00 -1.28
C TYR A 202 -7.00 18.91 -2.37
N ALA A 203 -7.10 19.33 -3.64
CA ALA A 203 -7.18 18.43 -4.78
C ALA A 203 -5.91 17.57 -4.97
N LEU A 204 -4.72 18.14 -4.76
CA LEU A 204 -3.46 17.40 -4.86
C LEU A 204 -3.31 16.39 -3.73
N ASP A 205 -3.61 16.77 -2.49
CA ASP A 205 -3.57 15.88 -1.34
C ASP A 205 -4.58 14.74 -1.50
N TYR A 206 -5.79 15.05 -1.98
CA TYR A 206 -6.83 14.06 -2.27
C TYR A 206 -6.40 13.09 -3.38
N ALA A 207 -5.80 13.60 -4.47
CA ALA A 207 -5.31 12.79 -5.58
C ALA A 207 -4.17 11.84 -5.15
N VAL A 208 -3.23 12.32 -4.32
CA VAL A 208 -2.14 11.50 -3.77
C VAL A 208 -2.69 10.34 -2.95
N MET A 209 -3.59 10.61 -2.01
CA MET A 209 -4.21 9.57 -1.19
C MET A 209 -5.09 8.64 -2.03
N GLY A 210 -5.79 9.16 -3.03
CA GLY A 210 -6.61 8.38 -3.96
C GLY A 210 -5.79 7.35 -4.75
N ARG A 211 -4.59 7.71 -5.22
CA ARG A 211 -3.67 6.77 -5.89
C ARG A 211 -3.20 5.66 -4.95
N LEU A 212 -2.80 6.04 -3.73
CA LEU A 212 -2.38 5.06 -2.71
C LEU A 212 -3.55 4.15 -2.30
N LYS A 213 -4.78 4.69 -2.27
CA LYS A 213 -5.98 3.90 -2.01
C LYS A 213 -6.24 2.89 -3.13
N THR A 214 -6.15 3.31 -4.38
CA THR A 214 -6.26 2.40 -5.53
C THR A 214 -5.23 1.26 -5.44
N LEU A 215 -3.97 1.59 -5.11
CA LEU A 215 -2.91 0.61 -4.92
C LEU A 215 -3.25 -0.39 -3.80
N ALA A 216 -3.73 0.11 -2.66
CA ALA A 216 -4.10 -0.71 -1.50
C ALA A 216 -5.28 -1.64 -1.80
N ASP A 217 -6.35 -1.10 -2.40
CA ASP A 217 -7.59 -1.83 -2.68
C ASP A 217 -7.38 -2.91 -3.76
N GLN A 218 -6.65 -2.60 -4.84
CA GLN A 218 -6.34 -3.54 -5.92
C GLN A 218 -5.51 -4.74 -5.44
N ASN A 219 -4.60 -4.52 -4.49
CA ASN A 219 -3.71 -5.56 -3.98
C ASN A 219 -4.16 -6.14 -2.63
N LYS A 220 -5.29 -5.68 -2.07
CA LYS A 220 -5.83 -6.12 -0.77
C LYS A 220 -4.80 -6.03 0.36
N ILE A 221 -4.00 -4.95 0.37
CA ILE A 221 -2.97 -4.67 1.36
C ILE A 221 -3.32 -3.44 2.20
N CYS A 222 -2.61 -3.25 3.31
CA CYS A 222 -2.60 -2.00 4.04
C CYS A 222 -1.46 -1.11 3.54
N VAL A 223 -1.75 0.15 3.20
CA VAL A 223 -0.74 1.19 2.96
C VAL A 223 -0.81 2.20 4.10
N LEU A 224 0.22 2.24 4.93
CA LEU A 224 0.32 3.13 6.09
C LEU A 224 1.28 4.28 5.78
N VAL A 225 0.76 5.50 5.73
CA VAL A 225 1.49 6.69 5.29
C VAL A 225 1.83 7.57 6.47
N VAL A 226 3.14 7.74 6.73
CA VAL A 226 3.62 8.61 7.82
C VAL A 226 3.64 10.06 7.37
N HIS A 227 3.12 10.94 8.22
CA HIS A 227 3.05 12.38 7.97
C HIS A 227 3.41 13.20 9.20
N HIS A 228 3.91 14.43 8.99
CA HIS A 228 4.24 15.35 10.08
C HIS A 228 3.07 16.29 10.38
N THR A 229 2.81 16.53 11.68
CA THR A 229 1.90 17.59 12.09
C THR A 229 2.60 18.95 12.08
N ARG A 230 1.83 20.04 11.89
CA ARG A 230 2.32 21.42 12.10
C ARG A 230 2.56 21.66 13.59
N LYS A 231 3.48 22.60 13.88
CA LYS A 231 3.80 23.01 15.26
C LYS A 231 2.72 23.91 15.91
N GLU A 232 1.74 24.37 15.14
CA GLU A 232 0.73 25.31 15.65
C GLU A 232 -0.18 24.65 16.68
N GLU A 233 -0.30 25.25 17.83
CA GLU A 233 -1.30 24.92 18.83
C GLU A 233 -2.66 25.37 18.32
N SER A 234 -3.50 24.45 17.91
CA SER A 234 -4.89 24.74 17.58
C SER A 234 -5.61 25.12 18.87
N ALA A 235 -5.90 26.38 19.04
CA ALA A 235 -6.83 26.83 20.07
C ALA A 235 -8.20 26.20 19.78
N GLY A 236 -8.64 25.26 20.64
CA GLY A 236 -9.99 24.72 20.53
C GLY A 236 -10.15 23.21 20.25
N GLY A 237 -9.23 22.36 20.71
CA GLY A 237 -9.57 20.93 20.94
C GLY A 237 -9.61 20.00 19.74
N GLN A 238 -9.47 20.45 18.51
CA GLN A 238 -9.46 19.58 17.34
C GLN A 238 -8.05 19.04 17.07
N ARG A 239 -7.69 17.93 17.71
CA ARG A 239 -6.34 17.30 17.61
C ARG A 239 -5.96 16.97 16.18
N PHE A 240 -6.87 16.47 15.37
CA PHE A 240 -6.64 16.13 13.98
C PHE A 240 -6.45 17.35 13.05
N ALA A 241 -6.91 18.53 13.43
CA ALA A 241 -6.67 19.76 12.66
C ALA A 241 -5.18 20.18 12.59
N ARG A 242 -4.33 19.61 13.45
CA ARG A 242 -2.87 19.81 13.45
C ARG A 242 -2.15 19.03 12.35
N ILE A 243 -2.79 18.10 11.68
CA ILE A 243 -2.16 17.37 10.59
C ILE A 243 -1.92 18.36 9.45
N SER A 244 -0.64 18.54 9.12
CA SER A 244 -0.25 19.51 8.09
C SER A 244 -0.73 18.99 6.73
N GLY A 245 -1.46 19.82 6.04
CA GLY A 245 -2.10 19.48 4.80
C GLY A 245 -3.53 20.00 4.80
N THR A 246 -4.21 19.72 3.74
CA THR A 246 -5.61 20.04 3.61
C THR A 246 -6.44 18.89 4.15
N ASN A 247 -7.73 19.12 4.39
CA ASN A 247 -8.70 18.05 4.67
C ASN A 247 -8.71 16.95 3.56
N GLY A 248 -8.01 17.18 2.44
CA GLY A 248 -7.86 16.24 1.34
C GLY A 248 -7.14 14.94 1.71
N LEU A 249 -6.15 14.99 2.63
CA LEU A 249 -5.47 13.78 3.10
C LEU A 249 -6.42 12.85 3.87
N PHE A 250 -7.32 13.43 4.67
CA PHE A 250 -8.32 12.65 5.41
C PHE A 250 -9.46 12.16 4.54
N GLY A 251 -9.88 12.96 3.56
CA GLY A 251 -11.07 12.67 2.75
C GLY A 251 -10.96 11.38 1.91
N ALA A 252 -9.73 10.95 1.60
CA ALA A 252 -9.48 9.74 0.81
C ALA A 252 -8.89 8.58 1.64
N ALA A 253 -8.47 8.81 2.90
CA ALA A 253 -7.95 7.78 3.79
C ALA A 253 -9.09 6.95 4.40
N ASP A 254 -8.85 5.65 4.60
CA ASP A 254 -9.78 4.76 5.32
C ASP A 254 -9.75 4.99 6.84
N GLY A 255 -8.67 5.64 7.34
CA GLY A 255 -8.55 6.05 8.73
C GLY A 255 -7.28 6.84 8.98
N ALA A 256 -7.18 7.42 10.18
CA ALA A 256 -6.00 8.17 10.59
C ALA A 256 -5.66 7.94 12.06
N PHE A 257 -4.36 7.86 12.34
CA PHE A 257 -3.80 7.75 13.69
C PHE A 257 -3.00 9.01 14.00
N LEU A 258 -3.11 9.50 15.22
CA LEU A 258 -2.33 10.62 15.71
C LEU A 258 -1.47 10.19 16.90
N MET A 259 -0.15 10.28 16.74
CA MET A 259 0.81 10.02 17.80
C MET A 259 1.19 11.32 18.50
N GLU A 260 0.91 11.38 19.80
CA GLU A 260 1.25 12.51 20.66
C GLU A 260 2.12 12.04 21.83
N LYS A 261 2.92 12.95 22.42
CA LYS A 261 3.59 12.68 23.69
C LYS A 261 2.59 12.84 24.81
N ASP A 262 2.63 11.95 25.79
CA ASP A 262 1.89 12.13 27.03
C ASP A 262 2.48 13.33 27.80
N PRO A 263 1.69 14.37 28.09
CA PRO A 263 2.15 15.52 28.86
C PRO A 263 2.67 15.16 30.26
N GLN A 264 2.20 14.05 30.84
CA GLN A 264 2.60 13.62 32.17
C GLN A 264 3.98 12.94 32.22
N GLN A 265 4.49 12.43 31.12
CA GLN A 265 5.82 11.79 31.04
C GLN A 265 6.97 12.78 30.75
N THR A 266 6.72 14.06 30.68
CA THR A 266 7.75 15.08 30.38
C THR A 266 8.41 15.65 31.66
N GLN A 267 8.08 15.13 32.85
CA GLN A 267 8.64 15.56 34.14
C GLN A 267 9.53 14.47 34.78
N GLY A 268 10.43 13.89 33.97
CA GLY A 268 11.44 12.97 34.46
C GLY A 268 12.79 13.26 33.84
#